data_0c0e36c6d0728636ff2ed66aba7b30f2
#
_entry.id   0c0e36c6d0728636ff2ed66aba7b30f2
#
_cell.length_a   1.000
_cell.length_b   1.000
_cell.length_c   1.000
_cell.angle_alpha   90.00
_cell.angle_beta   90.00
_cell.angle_gamma   90.00
#
_symmetry.space_group_name_H-M   'P 1'
#
loop_
_entity.id
_entity.type
_entity.pdbx_description
1 polymer ?
#
loop_
_entity_poly.entity_id
_entity_poly.type
_entity_poly.pdbx_seq_one_letter_code
_entity_poly.pdbx_strand_id
1 'polypeptide(L)'
;MASPDNILLHLPENEEQQVRDLFAQLAERGFPVQNQTPHITLTFSPEMKEHVTKRAAELLPAVIPAQFRRVGTVVFGTKRKQTVAWLLETDEELEAVARELSRINPDGRGERWIPHLTVGLRLPREIVPDYIRALDELSSPHLRELTGIRAALWKPRIQELTVLAGASELS
;
A
#
# COMPACT_ATOMS: atom_id res chain seq x y z
N MET A 1 -1.59 -11.64 -16.17
CA MET A 1 -0.23 -11.54 -15.62
C MET A 1 -0.23 -11.85 -14.14
N ALA A 2 0.77 -12.57 -13.68
CA ALA A 2 0.89 -12.83 -12.25
C ALA A 2 1.17 -11.52 -11.49
N SER A 3 0.62 -11.40 -10.28
CA SER A 3 0.92 -10.27 -9.41
C SER A 3 2.38 -10.32 -8.98
N PRO A 4 3.05 -9.17 -8.87
CA PRO A 4 4.45 -9.11 -8.49
C PRO A 4 4.66 -9.44 -7.00
N ASP A 5 5.89 -9.84 -6.67
CA ASP A 5 6.36 -9.88 -5.29
C ASP A 5 6.40 -8.44 -4.75
N ASN A 6 6.07 -8.26 -3.49
CA ASN A 6 5.89 -6.93 -2.90
C ASN A 6 6.49 -6.86 -1.49
N ILE A 7 7.36 -5.89 -1.28
CA ILE A 7 7.75 -5.49 0.07
C ILE A 7 6.79 -4.39 0.49
N LEU A 8 6.00 -4.66 1.50
CA LEU A 8 4.84 -3.83 1.86
C LEU A 8 4.71 -3.67 3.36
N LEU A 9 3.90 -2.68 3.75
CA LEU A 9 3.51 -2.45 5.13
C LEU A 9 2.04 -2.79 5.31
N HIS A 10 1.73 -3.51 6.38
CA HIS A 10 0.35 -3.76 6.81
C HIS A 10 -0.08 -2.75 7.87
N LEU A 11 -1.38 -2.49 7.92
CA LEU A 11 -2.02 -1.66 8.94
C LEU A 11 -2.36 -2.50 10.17
N PRO A 12 -2.52 -1.88 11.35
CA PRO A 12 -3.12 -2.57 12.50
C PRO A 12 -4.53 -3.04 12.16
N GLU A 13 -4.98 -4.07 12.86
CA GLU A 13 -6.27 -4.72 12.60
C GLU A 13 -7.45 -3.72 12.57
N ASN A 14 -7.49 -2.79 13.51
CA ASN A 14 -8.56 -1.79 13.59
C ASN A 14 -8.58 -0.85 12.38
N GLU A 15 -7.42 -0.41 11.90
CA GLU A 15 -7.32 0.44 10.71
C GLU A 15 -7.64 -0.35 9.45
N GLU A 16 -7.12 -1.58 9.34
CA GLU A 16 -7.44 -2.45 8.22
C GLU A 16 -8.95 -2.68 8.13
N GLN A 17 -9.61 -2.95 9.26
CA GLN A 17 -11.06 -3.17 9.27
C GLN A 17 -11.83 -1.92 8.83
N GLN A 18 -11.41 -0.74 9.24
CA GLN A 18 -12.05 0.51 8.80
C GLN A 18 -11.92 0.70 7.28
N VAL A 19 -10.78 0.34 6.69
CA VAL A 19 -10.61 0.40 5.23
C VAL A 19 -11.51 -0.64 4.55
N ARG A 20 -11.60 -1.85 5.08
CA ARG A 20 -12.50 -2.89 4.55
C ARG A 20 -13.96 -2.50 4.65
N ASP A 21 -14.36 -1.85 5.73
CA ASP A 21 -15.72 -1.31 5.88
C ASP A 21 -16.02 -0.26 4.81
N LEU A 22 -15.04 0.60 4.51
CA LEU A 22 -15.14 1.57 3.43
C LEU A 22 -15.33 0.87 2.08
N PHE A 23 -14.58 -0.19 1.81
CA PHE A 23 -14.73 -0.98 0.58
C PHE A 23 -16.13 -1.57 0.47
N ALA A 24 -16.69 -2.09 1.59
CA ALA A 24 -18.05 -2.64 1.61
C ALA A 24 -19.10 -1.55 1.31
N GLN A 25 -18.95 -0.36 1.89
CA GLN A 25 -19.86 0.75 1.65
C GLN A 25 -19.81 1.24 0.19
N LEU A 26 -18.63 1.26 -0.41
CA LEU A 26 -18.46 1.61 -1.83
C LEU A 26 -19.16 0.55 -2.71
N ALA A 27 -18.99 -0.73 -2.39
CA ALA A 27 -19.68 -1.82 -3.10
C ALA A 27 -21.19 -1.71 -3.00
N GLU A 28 -21.73 -1.32 -1.83
CA GLU A 28 -23.16 -1.09 -1.64
C GLU A 28 -23.69 0.04 -2.54
N ARG A 29 -22.86 1.00 -2.87
CA ARG A 29 -23.19 2.08 -3.83
C ARG A 29 -23.07 1.64 -5.30
N GLY A 30 -22.72 0.40 -5.57
CA GLY A 30 -22.63 -0.16 -6.91
C GLY A 30 -21.24 -0.08 -7.55
N PHE A 31 -20.22 0.35 -6.80
CA PHE A 31 -18.84 0.37 -7.32
C PHE A 31 -18.20 -1.02 -7.28
N PRO A 32 -17.16 -1.27 -8.08
CA PRO A 32 -16.49 -2.57 -8.09
C PRO A 32 -16.00 -2.98 -6.70
N VAL A 33 -16.20 -4.24 -6.36
CA VAL A 33 -15.77 -4.81 -5.07
C VAL A 33 -14.24 -4.78 -4.96
N GLN A 34 -13.73 -4.31 -3.81
CA GLN A 34 -12.31 -4.30 -3.50
C GLN A 34 -11.99 -5.44 -2.54
N ASN A 35 -11.15 -6.38 -2.96
CA ASN A 35 -10.81 -7.59 -2.19
C ASN A 35 -9.37 -7.61 -1.70
N GLN A 36 -8.54 -6.67 -2.12
CA GLN A 36 -7.14 -6.62 -1.70
C GLN A 36 -7.02 -6.32 -0.20
N THR A 37 -6.01 -6.89 0.43
CA THR A 37 -5.64 -6.50 1.79
C THR A 37 -5.05 -5.09 1.74
N PRO A 38 -5.58 -4.14 2.54
CA PRO A 38 -5.02 -2.79 2.60
C PRO A 38 -3.53 -2.83 2.97
N HIS A 39 -2.70 -2.14 2.20
CA HIS A 39 -1.26 -2.11 2.43
C HIS A 39 -0.61 -0.89 1.79
N ILE A 40 0.62 -0.61 2.21
CA ILE A 40 1.43 0.45 1.63
C ILE A 40 2.67 -0.22 1.03
N THR A 41 2.83 -0.14 -0.29
CA THR A 41 3.96 -0.75 -0.98
C THR A 41 5.23 0.08 -0.81
N LEU A 42 6.34 -0.57 -0.47
CA LEU A 42 7.66 0.05 -0.48
C LEU A 42 8.35 -0.15 -1.83
N THR A 43 8.42 -1.38 -2.30
CA THR A 43 8.93 -1.71 -3.63
C THR A 43 8.39 -3.06 -4.09
N PHE A 44 8.28 -3.25 -5.39
CA PHE A 44 7.79 -4.52 -5.95
C PHE A 44 8.65 -4.95 -7.14
N SER A 45 8.59 -6.24 -7.47
CA SER A 45 9.34 -6.84 -8.57
C SER A 45 8.58 -8.07 -9.06
N PRO A 46 8.64 -8.41 -10.36
CA PRO A 46 8.09 -9.69 -10.83
C PRO A 46 8.64 -10.88 -10.05
N GLU A 47 9.89 -10.80 -9.64
CA GLU A 47 10.55 -11.75 -8.76
C GLU A 47 11.54 -10.99 -7.89
N MET A 48 11.22 -10.88 -6.58
CA MET A 48 12.04 -10.10 -5.66
C MET A 48 13.40 -10.72 -5.46
N LYS A 49 14.45 -9.92 -5.68
CA LYS A 49 15.84 -10.37 -5.51
C LYS A 49 16.20 -10.49 -4.04
N GLU A 50 16.97 -11.52 -3.72
CA GLU A 50 17.35 -11.82 -2.34
C GLU A 50 18.09 -10.66 -1.65
N HIS A 51 18.98 -9.97 -2.38
CA HIS A 51 19.73 -8.85 -1.80
C HIS A 51 18.84 -7.67 -1.40
N VAL A 52 17.71 -7.47 -2.10
CA VAL A 52 16.73 -6.44 -1.75
C VAL A 52 16.00 -6.84 -0.46
N THR A 53 15.54 -8.09 -0.38
CA THR A 53 14.87 -8.62 0.81
C THR A 53 15.79 -8.59 2.03
N LYS A 54 17.04 -8.98 1.86
CA LYS A 54 18.04 -8.96 2.93
C LYS A 54 18.25 -7.53 3.46
N ARG A 55 18.40 -6.58 2.56
CA ARG A 55 18.58 -5.17 2.95
C ARG A 55 17.35 -4.62 3.65
N ALA A 56 16.16 -4.98 3.18
CA ALA A 56 14.91 -4.60 3.82
C ALA A 56 14.85 -5.14 5.26
N ALA A 57 15.23 -6.40 5.48
CA ALA A 57 15.27 -7.00 6.81
C ALA A 57 16.28 -6.32 7.74
N GLU A 58 17.36 -5.76 7.19
CA GLU A 58 18.35 -5.00 7.97
C GLU A 58 17.85 -3.61 8.36
N LEU A 59 17.16 -2.91 7.44
CA LEU A 59 16.79 -1.51 7.62
C LEU A 59 15.43 -1.28 8.29
N LEU A 60 14.43 -2.11 7.96
CA LEU A 60 13.06 -1.87 8.38
C LEU A 60 12.80 -1.97 9.90
N PRO A 61 13.47 -2.86 10.65
CA PRO A 61 13.23 -2.92 12.09
C PRO A 61 13.45 -1.61 12.86
N ALA A 62 14.32 -0.74 12.36
CA ALA A 62 14.60 0.56 13.00
C ALA A 62 13.53 1.62 12.70
N VAL A 63 12.72 1.43 11.67
CA VAL A 63 11.75 2.44 11.18
C VAL A 63 10.29 1.96 11.24
N ILE A 64 10.05 0.76 11.70
CA ILE A 64 8.71 0.21 11.90
C ILE A 64 8.46 0.03 13.41
N PRO A 65 7.29 0.44 13.93
CA PRO A 65 6.12 0.97 13.24
C PRO A 65 6.33 2.40 12.72
N ALA A 66 5.66 2.72 11.62
CA ALA A 66 5.75 4.03 10.98
C ALA A 66 4.40 4.71 10.95
N GLN A 67 4.39 6.03 11.17
CA GLN A 67 3.16 6.83 11.08
C GLN A 67 3.06 7.48 9.72
N PHE A 68 1.84 7.44 9.16
CA PHE A 68 1.51 8.08 7.89
C PHE A 68 0.39 9.06 8.07
N ARG A 69 0.41 10.13 7.29
CA ARG A 69 -0.67 11.09 7.22
C ARG A 69 -1.22 11.10 5.79
N ARG A 70 -2.55 10.99 5.67
CA ARG A 70 -3.22 11.13 4.39
C ARG A 70 -3.26 12.61 4.00
N VAL A 71 -2.69 12.95 2.85
CA VAL A 71 -2.56 14.34 2.40
C VAL A 71 -3.35 14.62 1.13
N GLY A 72 -3.89 13.61 0.48
CA GLY A 72 -4.68 13.80 -0.73
C GLY A 72 -5.11 12.49 -1.35
N THR A 73 -5.67 12.59 -2.55
CA THR A 73 -6.07 11.46 -3.37
C THR A 73 -5.32 11.55 -4.69
N VAL A 74 -4.81 10.43 -5.17
CA VAL A 74 -4.07 10.35 -6.42
C VAL A 74 -4.70 9.29 -7.34
N VAL A 75 -4.63 9.53 -8.65
CA VAL A 75 -5.10 8.59 -9.67
C VAL A 75 -3.90 8.14 -10.48
N PHE A 76 -3.66 6.83 -10.50
CA PHE A 76 -2.61 6.23 -11.31
C PHE A 76 -3.22 5.61 -12.57
N GLY A 77 -2.50 5.72 -13.68
CA GLY A 77 -2.92 5.17 -14.95
C GLY A 77 -3.49 6.22 -15.90
N THR A 78 -3.24 6.01 -17.19
CA THR A 78 -3.60 6.96 -18.26
C THR A 78 -4.51 6.34 -19.30
N LYS A 79 -4.92 5.09 -19.13
CA LYS A 79 -5.70 4.32 -20.09
C LYS A 79 -7.10 4.02 -19.55
N ARG A 80 -7.69 2.91 -20.00
CA ARG A 80 -9.08 2.52 -19.69
C ARG A 80 -9.30 2.15 -18.21
N LYS A 81 -8.27 1.65 -17.55
CA LYS A 81 -8.31 1.31 -16.12
C LYS A 81 -7.41 2.25 -15.34
N GLN A 82 -7.92 2.75 -14.26
CA GLN A 82 -7.17 3.64 -13.37
C GLN A 82 -7.29 3.14 -11.93
N THR A 83 -6.27 3.42 -11.15
CA THR A 83 -6.24 3.06 -9.73
C THR A 83 -6.32 4.34 -8.91
N VAL A 84 -7.25 4.37 -7.96
CA VAL A 84 -7.42 5.48 -7.02
C VAL A 84 -6.73 5.10 -5.71
N ALA A 85 -5.93 6.00 -5.18
CA ALA A 85 -5.20 5.77 -3.93
C ALA A 85 -5.18 7.02 -3.06
N TRP A 86 -5.07 6.84 -1.76
CA TRP A 86 -4.75 7.92 -0.84
C TRP A 86 -3.25 8.21 -0.93
N LEU A 87 -2.92 9.48 -1.15
CA LEU A 87 -1.55 9.95 -1.11
C LEU A 87 -1.15 10.18 0.34
N LEU A 88 0.01 9.68 0.72
CA LEU A 88 0.47 9.68 2.11
C LEU A 88 1.79 10.43 2.25
N GLU A 89 2.04 10.93 3.47
CA GLU A 89 3.34 11.41 3.91
C GLU A 89 3.77 10.64 5.15
N THR A 90 5.05 10.46 5.32
CA THR A 90 5.64 9.81 6.49
C THR A 90 6.93 10.53 6.90
N ASP A 91 7.65 10.00 7.89
CA ASP A 91 8.91 10.58 8.33
C ASP A 91 10.06 10.34 7.33
N GLU A 92 11.13 11.12 7.49
CA GLU A 92 12.28 11.07 6.59
C GLU A 92 13.04 9.76 6.68
N GLU A 93 13.06 9.11 7.85
CA GLU A 93 13.78 7.85 8.04
C GLU A 93 13.15 6.74 7.20
N LEU A 94 11.84 6.60 7.22
CA LEU A 94 11.16 5.60 6.39
C LEU A 94 11.27 5.95 4.91
N GLU A 95 11.12 7.24 4.55
CA GLU A 95 11.31 7.65 3.15
C GLU A 95 12.68 7.27 2.63
N ALA A 96 13.74 7.49 3.42
CA ALA A 96 15.10 7.15 3.04
C ALA A 96 15.26 5.64 2.83
N VAL A 97 14.69 4.82 3.72
CA VAL A 97 14.69 3.36 3.57
C VAL A 97 13.95 2.92 2.31
N ALA A 98 12.77 3.46 2.06
CA ALA A 98 11.98 3.12 0.88
C ALA A 98 12.72 3.48 -0.42
N ARG A 99 13.35 4.64 -0.47
CA ARG A 99 14.16 5.08 -1.62
C ARG A 99 15.37 4.20 -1.83
N GLU A 100 16.06 3.80 -0.75
CA GLU A 100 17.20 2.88 -0.86
C GLU A 100 16.76 1.53 -1.41
N LEU A 101 15.67 0.96 -0.91
CA LEU A 101 15.15 -0.31 -1.40
C LEU A 101 14.76 -0.21 -2.89
N SER A 102 14.14 0.88 -3.30
CA SER A 102 13.82 1.13 -4.70
C SER A 102 15.09 1.24 -5.55
N ARG A 103 16.11 1.92 -5.04
CA ARG A 103 17.37 2.12 -5.75
C ARG A 103 18.11 0.81 -6.00
N ILE A 104 18.18 -0.08 -5.00
CA ILE A 104 18.89 -1.37 -5.13
C ILE A 104 18.06 -2.44 -5.83
N ASN A 105 16.75 -2.25 -5.94
CA ASN A 105 15.87 -3.16 -6.66
C ASN A 105 16.08 -2.97 -8.17
N PRO A 106 16.57 -3.98 -8.92
CA PRO A 106 16.77 -3.86 -10.36
C PRO A 106 15.50 -3.48 -11.13
N ASP A 107 14.34 -3.87 -10.62
CA ASP A 107 13.03 -3.55 -11.20
C ASP A 107 12.41 -2.29 -10.59
N GLY A 108 13.14 -1.59 -9.75
CA GLY A 108 12.71 -0.36 -9.09
C GLY A 108 12.77 0.85 -10.01
N ARG A 109 12.32 1.99 -9.50
CA ARG A 109 12.23 3.26 -10.23
C ARG A 109 13.35 4.23 -9.85
N GLY A 110 14.51 3.71 -9.44
CA GLY A 110 15.59 4.52 -8.87
C GLY A 110 15.24 4.98 -7.45
N GLU A 111 15.79 6.08 -7.00
CA GLU A 111 15.55 6.63 -5.66
C GLU A 111 14.22 7.38 -5.58
N ARG A 112 13.13 6.68 -5.94
CA ARG A 112 11.79 7.27 -5.97
C ARG A 112 10.80 6.43 -5.19
N TRP A 113 9.95 7.11 -4.46
CA TRP A 113 8.85 6.48 -3.75
C TRP A 113 7.69 7.46 -3.63
N ILE A 114 6.51 6.99 -3.96
CA ILE A 114 5.26 7.74 -3.79
C ILE A 114 4.43 6.96 -2.78
N PRO A 115 4.48 7.32 -1.49
CA PRO A 115 3.72 6.58 -0.48
C PRO A 115 2.22 6.74 -0.70
N HIS A 116 1.53 5.62 -0.81
CA HIS A 116 0.09 5.61 -1.03
C HIS A 116 -0.55 4.31 -0.57
N LEU A 117 -1.86 4.36 -0.33
CA LEU A 117 -2.68 3.19 -0.03
C LEU A 117 -3.78 3.12 -1.07
N THR A 118 -3.79 2.04 -1.85
CA THR A 118 -4.80 1.84 -2.89
C THR A 118 -6.18 1.61 -2.27
N VAL A 119 -7.16 2.39 -2.71
CA VAL A 119 -8.55 2.29 -2.27
C VAL A 119 -9.52 1.98 -3.40
N GLY A 120 -9.07 2.02 -4.64
CA GLY A 120 -9.86 1.64 -5.80
C GLY A 120 -8.95 1.08 -6.89
N LEU A 121 -8.79 -0.25 -6.92
CA LEU A 121 -7.87 -0.93 -7.82
C LEU A 121 -8.49 -1.14 -9.20
N ARG A 122 -7.80 -0.67 -10.24
CA ARG A 122 -8.14 -0.93 -11.64
C ARG A 122 -9.60 -0.65 -11.99
N LEU A 123 -10.07 0.52 -11.61
CA LEU A 123 -11.43 0.97 -11.91
C LEU A 123 -11.57 1.38 -13.37
N PRO A 124 -12.74 1.14 -14.00
CA PRO A 124 -13.02 1.77 -15.29
C PRO A 124 -12.87 3.29 -15.18
N ARG A 125 -12.16 3.89 -16.12
CA ARG A 125 -11.86 5.32 -16.09
C ARG A 125 -13.10 6.20 -15.92
N GLU A 126 -14.19 5.78 -16.54
CA GLU A 126 -15.45 6.53 -16.58
C GLU A 126 -16.07 6.72 -15.19
N ILE A 127 -15.84 5.78 -14.26
CA ILE A 127 -16.43 5.84 -12.92
C ILE A 127 -15.52 6.52 -11.90
N VAL A 128 -14.28 6.83 -12.25
CA VAL A 128 -13.30 7.38 -11.29
C VAL A 128 -13.78 8.68 -10.63
N PRO A 129 -14.34 9.68 -11.35
CA PRO A 129 -14.84 10.89 -10.70
C PRO A 129 -15.91 10.61 -9.64
N ASP A 130 -16.87 9.75 -9.95
CA ASP A 130 -17.93 9.39 -9.01
C ASP A 130 -17.40 8.57 -7.84
N TYR A 131 -16.42 7.69 -8.11
CA TYR A 131 -15.75 6.90 -7.06
C TYR A 131 -15.04 7.81 -6.06
N ILE A 132 -14.31 8.80 -6.54
CA ILE A 132 -13.60 9.77 -5.68
C ILE A 132 -14.60 10.55 -4.82
N ARG A 133 -15.72 10.97 -5.40
CA ARG A 133 -16.76 11.69 -4.65
C ARG A 133 -17.33 10.81 -3.53
N ALA A 134 -17.67 9.58 -3.85
CA ALA A 134 -18.17 8.62 -2.85
C ALA A 134 -17.12 8.32 -1.78
N LEU A 135 -15.87 8.17 -2.18
CA LEU A 135 -14.75 7.95 -1.27
C LEU A 135 -14.62 9.09 -0.26
N ASP A 136 -14.72 10.34 -0.71
CA ASP A 136 -14.65 11.52 0.15
C ASP A 136 -15.83 11.56 1.15
N GLU A 137 -17.02 11.22 0.68
CA GLU A 137 -18.21 11.19 1.54
C GLU A 137 -18.16 10.11 2.62
N LEU A 138 -17.58 8.96 2.29
CA LEU A 138 -17.58 7.77 3.15
C LEU A 138 -16.35 7.65 4.03
N SER A 139 -15.25 8.33 3.69
CA SER A 139 -14.00 8.20 4.43
C SER A 139 -14.10 8.80 5.83
N SER A 140 -13.81 7.98 6.82
CA SER A 140 -13.77 8.41 8.21
C SER A 140 -12.60 9.39 8.46
N PRO A 141 -12.84 10.47 9.25
CA PRO A 141 -11.75 11.32 9.72
C PRO A 141 -10.66 10.56 10.49
N HIS A 142 -10.98 9.43 11.10
CA HIS A 142 -10.01 8.58 11.81
C HIS A 142 -8.97 7.98 10.86
N LEU A 143 -9.27 7.87 9.57
CA LEU A 143 -8.33 7.37 8.56
C LEU A 143 -7.44 8.49 7.97
N ARG A 144 -7.35 9.64 8.63
CA ARG A 144 -6.38 10.69 8.26
C ARG A 144 -4.97 10.30 8.63
N GLU A 145 -4.83 9.48 9.65
CA GLU A 145 -3.56 8.91 10.08
C GLU A 145 -3.63 7.39 9.97
N LEU A 146 -2.58 6.80 9.45
CA LEU A 146 -2.45 5.36 9.28
C LEU A 146 -1.11 4.91 9.86
N THR A 147 -1.07 3.67 10.32
CA THR A 147 0.14 3.09 10.89
C THR A 147 0.62 1.95 10.02
N GLY A 148 1.88 1.98 9.62
CA GLY A 148 2.56 0.80 9.09
C GLY A 148 3.10 -0.01 10.25
N ILE A 149 2.32 -1.00 10.71
CA ILE A 149 2.66 -1.76 11.92
C ILE A 149 3.60 -2.93 11.66
N ARG A 150 3.59 -3.44 10.44
CA ARG A 150 4.39 -4.61 10.06
C ARG A 150 4.87 -4.46 8.63
N ALA A 151 6.16 -4.75 8.41
CA ALA A 151 6.73 -4.86 7.06
C ALA A 151 6.89 -6.33 6.70
N ALA A 152 6.56 -6.69 5.47
CA ALA A 152 6.62 -8.07 5.00
C ALA A 152 6.95 -8.15 3.51
N LEU A 153 7.51 -9.27 3.11
CA LEU A 153 7.64 -9.68 1.72
C LEU A 153 6.45 -10.59 1.39
N TRP A 154 5.63 -10.20 0.44
CA TRP A 154 4.52 -11.00 -0.06
C TRP A 154 4.84 -11.55 -1.44
N LYS A 155 4.78 -12.87 -1.58
CA LYS A 155 4.96 -13.58 -2.85
C LYS A 155 3.64 -14.24 -3.26
N PRO A 156 2.83 -13.56 -4.07
CA PRO A 156 1.47 -14.05 -4.37
C PRO A 156 1.43 -15.36 -5.13
N ARG A 157 2.42 -15.67 -5.96
CA ARG A 157 2.42 -16.92 -6.74
C ARG A 157 2.51 -18.15 -5.88
N ILE A 158 3.17 -18.07 -4.72
CA ILE A 158 3.33 -19.19 -3.79
C ILE A 158 2.59 -18.94 -2.47
N GLN A 159 1.84 -17.84 -2.38
CA GLN A 159 1.07 -17.45 -1.18
C GLN A 159 1.93 -17.46 0.09
N GLU A 160 3.14 -16.91 -0.03
CA GLU A 160 4.11 -16.83 1.07
C GLU A 160 4.27 -15.40 1.56
N LEU A 161 4.13 -15.22 2.87
CA LEU A 161 4.37 -13.97 3.57
C LEU A 161 5.54 -14.14 4.53
N THR A 162 6.58 -13.34 4.34
CA THR A 162 7.76 -13.31 5.23
C THR A 162 7.79 -11.99 5.96
N VAL A 163 7.68 -12.01 7.29
CA VAL A 163 7.76 -10.79 8.10
C VAL A 163 9.21 -10.29 8.15
N LEU A 164 9.41 -9.02 7.84
CA LEU A 164 10.73 -8.37 7.83
C LEU A 164 10.92 -7.44 9.04
N ALA A 165 9.84 -6.88 9.57
CA ALA A 165 9.86 -6.03 10.75
C ALA A 165 8.48 -5.97 11.37
N GLY A 166 8.41 -5.73 12.68
CA GLY A 166 7.16 -5.67 13.42
C GLY A 166 6.72 -7.04 13.94
N ALA A 167 5.51 -7.11 14.49
CA ALA A 167 4.97 -8.34 15.03
C ALA A 167 4.58 -9.32 13.92
N SER A 168 4.77 -10.62 14.18
CA SER A 168 4.35 -11.69 13.26
C SER A 168 2.83 -11.82 13.17
N GLU A 169 2.12 -11.39 14.22
CA GLU A 169 0.67 -11.32 14.25
C GLU A 169 0.22 -9.86 14.37
N LEU A 170 -0.85 -9.50 13.66
CA LEU A 170 -1.46 -8.17 13.74
C LEU A 170 -2.34 -8.12 14.99
N SER A 171 -2.01 -7.21 15.87
CA SER A 171 -2.78 -6.98 17.10
C SER A 171 -3.54 -5.68 17.07
#